data_178bfcc85add4341c57ea3bbe905c6c3
#
_entry.id   178bfcc85add4341c57ea3bbe905c6c3
#
_cell.length_a   1.000
_cell.length_b   1.000
_cell.length_c   1.000
_cell.angle_alpha   90.00
_cell.angle_beta   90.00
_cell.angle_gamma   90.00
#
_symmetry.space_group_name_H-M   'P 1'
#
loop_
_entity.id
_entity.type
_entity.pdbx_description
1 polymer ?
#
loop_
_entity_poly.entity_id
_entity_poly.type
_entity_poly.pdbx_seq_one_letter_code
_entity_poly.pdbx_strand_id
1 'polypeptide(L)'
;MLDLFADAEPWQEPLAAGAVILHRFAFNAAEQLIRDINNVASQSPFRQMVTPGGYTMSVAMTNCGHLGWTTHRQGYLYSPIDPQTNKPWPAMPQSFHDLCQRAATAAGYPDFQPDACLINRYAPGAKLSLHQDKDEPDLRAPIVSVSLGLPAIFQFGGLKRNDPLKRLLLEHGDVVVWGGESRLFYHGIQPLKAGFHPLTTDCSYNLTFRQAGKKE
;
A
#
# COMPACT_ATOMS: atom_id res chain seq x y z
N MET A 1 17.57 16.40 10.78
CA MET A 1 16.50 17.29 11.28
C MET A 1 15.81 16.50 12.37
N LEU A 2 15.77 17.03 13.60
CA LEU A 2 15.01 16.41 14.69
C LEU A 2 13.52 16.47 14.31
N ASP A 3 12.84 15.33 14.36
CA ASP A 3 11.38 15.29 14.21
C ASP A 3 10.78 15.95 15.46
N LEU A 4 10.31 17.19 15.30
CA LEU A 4 9.69 17.98 16.38
C LEU A 4 8.41 17.32 16.93
N PHE A 5 7.90 16.32 16.25
CA PHE A 5 6.68 15.58 16.61
C PHE A 5 6.98 14.11 16.95
N ALA A 6 8.25 13.76 17.20
CA ALA A 6 8.62 12.37 17.52
C ALA A 6 7.79 11.78 18.67
N ASP A 7 7.37 12.60 19.63
CA ASP A 7 6.54 12.23 20.79
C ASP A 7 5.03 12.43 20.58
N ALA A 8 4.58 12.80 19.38
CA ALA A 8 3.16 12.96 19.12
C ALA A 8 2.43 11.62 19.17
N GLU A 9 1.36 11.55 19.96
CA GLU A 9 0.52 10.36 20.06
C GLU A 9 -0.19 10.05 18.73
N PRO A 10 -0.37 8.75 18.38
CA PRO A 10 -1.18 8.37 17.23
C PRO A 10 -2.61 8.90 17.35
N TRP A 11 -3.16 9.39 16.24
CA TRP A 11 -4.53 9.89 16.17
C TRP A 11 -5.22 9.46 14.89
N GLN A 12 -6.55 9.62 14.82
CA GLN A 12 -7.36 9.20 13.69
C GLN A 12 -8.02 10.38 13.00
N GLU A 13 -8.00 10.40 11.68
CA GLU A 13 -8.70 11.38 10.85
C GLU A 13 -9.73 10.68 9.96
N PRO A 14 -11.04 10.93 10.14
CA PRO A 14 -12.07 10.41 9.25
C PRO A 14 -11.89 10.95 7.83
N LEU A 15 -11.79 10.07 6.84
CA LEU A 15 -11.56 10.45 5.44
C LEU A 15 -12.87 10.45 4.63
N ALA A 16 -13.64 9.37 4.76
CA ALA A 16 -14.95 9.19 4.14
C ALA A 16 -15.73 8.12 4.92
N ALA A 17 -16.98 7.84 4.53
CA ALA A 17 -17.73 6.70 5.06
C ALA A 17 -16.95 5.40 4.77
N GLY A 18 -16.57 4.68 5.83
CA GLY A 18 -15.75 3.47 5.76
C GLY A 18 -14.26 3.72 5.47
N ALA A 19 -13.77 4.96 5.55
CA ALA A 19 -12.35 5.28 5.35
C ALA A 19 -11.80 6.19 6.44
N VAL A 20 -10.57 5.89 6.89
CA VAL A 20 -9.87 6.61 7.97
C VAL A 20 -8.36 6.65 7.71
N ILE A 21 -7.72 7.73 8.15
CA ILE A 21 -6.26 7.80 8.29
C ILE A 21 -5.92 7.57 9.76
N LEU A 22 -5.05 6.64 10.03
CA LEU A 22 -4.45 6.36 11.33
C LEU A 22 -3.04 6.97 11.30
N HIS A 23 -2.90 8.19 11.81
CA HIS A 23 -1.64 8.90 11.79
C HIS A 23 -0.62 8.27 12.73
N ARG A 24 0.62 8.12 12.26
CA ARG A 24 1.76 7.56 13.01
C ARG A 24 1.56 6.13 13.53
N PHE A 25 0.51 5.45 13.09
CA PHE A 25 0.13 4.13 13.59
C PHE A 25 1.23 3.07 13.44
N ALA A 26 2.00 3.13 12.35
CA ALA A 26 3.11 2.25 12.07
C ALA A 26 4.48 2.80 12.50
N PHE A 27 4.55 4.00 13.09
CA PHE A 27 5.81 4.71 13.36
C PHE A 27 6.80 3.86 14.18
N ASN A 28 6.36 3.30 15.29
CA ASN A 28 7.21 2.47 16.19
C ASN A 28 7.60 1.12 15.57
N ALA A 29 6.89 0.66 14.54
CA ALA A 29 7.20 -0.57 13.83
C ALA A 29 8.04 -0.35 12.56
N ALA A 30 8.25 0.90 12.15
CA ALA A 30 8.77 1.28 10.84
C ALA A 30 10.13 0.66 10.51
N GLU A 31 11.07 0.64 11.46
CA GLU A 31 12.37 0.01 11.25
C GLU A 31 12.27 -1.49 10.96
N GLN A 32 11.40 -2.20 11.70
CA GLN A 32 11.18 -3.62 11.45
C GLN A 32 10.54 -3.84 10.09
N LEU A 33 9.53 -3.01 9.74
CA LEU A 33 8.87 -3.09 8.44
C LEU A 33 9.85 -2.86 7.29
N ILE A 34 10.77 -1.91 7.40
CA ILE A 34 11.81 -1.67 6.38
C ILE A 34 12.78 -2.85 6.28
N ARG A 35 13.20 -3.46 7.40
CA ARG A 35 14.02 -4.70 7.36
C ARG A 35 13.29 -5.81 6.62
N ASP A 36 12.00 -5.99 6.89
CA ASP A 36 11.19 -7.04 6.27
C ASP A 36 10.91 -6.76 4.78
N ILE A 37 10.72 -5.49 4.39
CA ILE A 37 10.68 -5.08 2.97
C ILE A 37 11.96 -5.53 2.25
N ASN A 38 13.12 -5.25 2.84
CA ASN A 38 14.41 -5.62 2.25
C ASN A 38 14.58 -7.15 2.16
N ASN A 39 14.12 -7.89 3.16
CA ASN A 39 14.14 -9.35 3.14
C ASN A 39 13.22 -9.93 2.04
N VAL A 40 12.01 -9.40 1.88
CA VAL A 40 11.13 -9.76 0.76
C VAL A 40 11.79 -9.44 -0.58
N ALA A 41 12.33 -8.23 -0.73
CA ALA A 41 12.97 -7.78 -1.96
C ALA A 41 14.23 -8.57 -2.34
N SER A 42 14.94 -9.16 -1.37
CA SER A 42 16.08 -10.04 -1.64
C SER A 42 15.66 -11.36 -2.30
N GLN A 43 14.43 -11.82 -2.08
CA GLN A 43 13.87 -13.06 -2.63
C GLN A 43 13.06 -12.80 -3.90
N SER A 44 12.33 -11.69 -3.95
CA SER A 44 11.53 -11.25 -5.10
C SER A 44 11.84 -9.75 -5.36
N PRO A 45 12.80 -9.45 -6.27
CA PRO A 45 13.29 -8.09 -6.46
C PRO A 45 12.24 -7.11 -6.95
N PHE A 46 12.38 -5.83 -6.54
CA PHE A 46 11.56 -4.75 -7.09
C PHE A 46 11.71 -4.64 -8.59
N ARG A 47 10.59 -4.45 -9.29
CA ARG A 47 10.54 -4.26 -10.74
C ARG A 47 9.49 -3.24 -11.14
N GLN A 48 9.73 -2.53 -12.22
CA GLN A 48 8.72 -1.70 -12.85
C GLN A 48 7.88 -2.59 -13.78
N MET A 49 6.58 -2.67 -13.50
CA MET A 49 5.67 -3.48 -14.31
C MET A 49 5.25 -2.71 -15.56
N VAL A 50 4.89 -3.45 -16.61
CA VAL A 50 4.36 -2.88 -17.86
C VAL A 50 2.85 -3.06 -17.87
N THR A 51 2.13 -1.97 -18.08
CA THR A 51 0.65 -2.00 -18.18
C THR A 51 0.21 -2.79 -19.43
N PRO A 52 -1.03 -3.28 -19.51
CA PRO A 52 -1.55 -3.92 -20.73
C PRO A 52 -1.45 -3.02 -21.98
N GLY A 53 -1.45 -1.70 -21.82
CA GLY A 53 -1.24 -0.72 -22.89
C GLY A 53 0.23 -0.48 -23.28
N GLY A 54 1.19 -1.23 -22.72
CA GLY A 54 2.62 -1.14 -23.06
C GLY A 54 3.40 -0.03 -22.34
N TYR A 55 2.80 0.67 -21.38
CA TYR A 55 3.49 1.71 -20.62
C TYR A 55 4.20 1.12 -19.39
N THR A 56 5.47 1.44 -19.20
CA THR A 56 6.21 1.09 -17.98
C THR A 56 5.74 1.98 -16.82
N MET A 57 5.34 1.35 -15.73
CA MET A 57 4.95 2.05 -14.50
C MET A 57 6.16 2.70 -13.85
N SER A 58 6.02 3.94 -13.36
CA SER A 58 7.13 4.64 -12.68
C SER A 58 7.43 4.11 -11.28
N VAL A 59 6.49 3.38 -10.69
CA VAL A 59 6.62 2.75 -9.38
C VAL A 59 7.28 1.39 -9.54
N ALA A 60 8.30 1.08 -8.73
CA ALA A 60 8.85 -0.25 -8.64
C ALA A 60 8.07 -1.06 -7.60
N MET A 61 7.74 -2.31 -7.92
CA MET A 61 6.83 -3.14 -7.13
C MET A 61 7.42 -4.53 -6.86
N THR A 62 7.05 -5.10 -5.72
CA THR A 62 7.17 -6.52 -5.40
C THR A 62 5.97 -6.94 -4.56
N ASN A 63 5.86 -8.23 -4.24
CA ASN A 63 4.76 -8.74 -3.43
C ASN A 63 5.27 -9.72 -2.37
N CYS A 64 4.46 -9.94 -1.34
CA CYS A 64 4.56 -11.06 -0.42
C CYS A 64 3.16 -11.54 -0.02
N GLY A 65 3.08 -12.78 0.48
CA GLY A 65 1.83 -13.44 0.84
C GLY A 65 1.53 -14.64 -0.05
N HIS A 66 0.32 -15.19 0.07
CA HIS A 66 -0.12 -16.30 -0.76
C HIS A 66 -0.34 -15.92 -2.22
N LEU A 67 -0.71 -14.66 -2.45
CA LEU A 67 -0.98 -14.10 -3.77
C LEU A 67 -0.20 -12.80 -3.96
N GLY A 68 0.20 -12.52 -5.19
CA GLY A 68 0.80 -11.24 -5.58
C GLY A 68 0.10 -10.65 -6.80
N TRP A 69 -0.17 -9.35 -6.73
CA TRP A 69 -0.71 -8.60 -7.86
C TRP A 69 0.35 -8.42 -8.95
N THR A 70 -0.01 -8.71 -10.18
CA THR A 70 0.92 -8.64 -11.33
C THR A 70 0.19 -8.21 -12.59
N THR A 71 0.97 -7.76 -13.58
CA THR A 71 0.45 -7.36 -14.89
C THR A 71 0.57 -8.51 -15.88
N HIS A 72 -0.42 -8.62 -16.76
CA HIS A 72 -0.44 -9.55 -17.88
C HIS A 72 -0.89 -8.80 -19.14
N ARG A 73 -0.61 -9.36 -20.34
CA ARG A 73 -1.01 -8.72 -21.62
C ARG A 73 -2.51 -8.42 -21.72
N GLN A 74 -3.35 -9.19 -21.00
CA GLN A 74 -4.81 -9.07 -21.04
C GLN A 74 -5.39 -8.28 -19.86
N GLY A 75 -4.58 -7.81 -18.89
CA GLY A 75 -5.04 -7.11 -17.72
C GLY A 75 -4.14 -7.23 -16.51
N TYR A 76 -4.76 -7.24 -15.35
CA TYR A 76 -4.13 -7.42 -14.05
C TYR A 76 -4.70 -8.67 -13.39
N LEU A 77 -3.90 -9.35 -12.59
CA LEU A 77 -4.33 -10.57 -11.91
C LEU A 77 -3.53 -10.78 -10.61
N TYR A 78 -4.12 -11.56 -9.72
CA TYR A 78 -3.40 -12.16 -8.60
C TYR A 78 -2.90 -13.53 -8.97
N SER A 79 -1.61 -13.79 -8.73
CA SER A 79 -0.94 -15.05 -9.00
C SER A 79 -0.24 -15.57 -7.75
N PRO A 80 -0.23 -16.88 -7.48
CA PRO A 80 0.57 -17.45 -6.39
C PRO A 80 2.07 -17.51 -6.74
N ILE A 81 2.42 -17.35 -8.01
CA ILE A 81 3.78 -17.44 -8.53
C ILE A 81 4.26 -16.09 -9.03
N ASP A 82 5.44 -15.68 -8.59
CA ASP A 82 6.15 -14.54 -9.13
C ASP A 82 6.63 -14.84 -10.58
N PRO A 83 6.11 -14.10 -11.58
CA PRO A 83 6.43 -14.38 -12.99
C PRO A 83 7.89 -14.11 -13.34
N GLN A 84 8.65 -13.38 -12.50
CA GLN A 84 10.07 -13.10 -12.74
C GLN A 84 10.97 -14.21 -12.21
N THR A 85 10.66 -14.75 -11.03
CA THR A 85 11.48 -15.77 -10.38
C THR A 85 11.00 -17.19 -10.64
N ASN A 86 9.77 -17.37 -11.15
CA ASN A 86 9.05 -18.64 -11.26
C ASN A 86 8.93 -19.40 -9.93
N LYS A 87 8.93 -18.68 -8.81
CA LYS A 87 8.78 -19.24 -7.46
C LYS A 87 7.51 -18.67 -6.81
N PRO A 88 6.97 -19.30 -5.76
CA PRO A 88 5.97 -18.65 -4.92
C PRO A 88 6.50 -17.31 -4.41
N TRP A 89 5.59 -16.36 -4.21
CA TRP A 89 5.94 -15.11 -3.55
C TRP A 89 6.51 -15.39 -2.15
N PRO A 90 7.44 -14.56 -1.63
CA PRO A 90 7.89 -14.67 -0.26
C PRO A 90 6.72 -14.66 0.72
N ALA A 91 6.81 -15.43 1.79
CA ALA A 91 5.78 -15.40 2.84
C ALA A 91 5.60 -13.97 3.38
N MET A 92 4.37 -13.61 3.73
CA MET A 92 4.09 -12.34 4.40
C MET A 92 4.77 -12.32 5.76
N PRO A 93 5.66 -11.36 6.07
CA PRO A 93 6.27 -11.24 7.38
C PRO A 93 5.23 -11.09 8.49
N GLN A 94 5.48 -11.66 9.66
CA GLN A 94 4.56 -11.59 10.81
C GLN A 94 4.31 -10.13 11.23
N SER A 95 5.34 -9.27 11.18
CA SER A 95 5.22 -7.84 11.45
C SER A 95 4.21 -7.12 10.55
N PHE A 96 4.15 -7.53 9.26
CA PHE A 96 3.19 -7.00 8.30
C PHE A 96 1.77 -7.43 8.63
N HIS A 97 1.59 -8.72 8.91
CA HIS A 97 0.30 -9.29 9.27
C HIS A 97 -0.26 -8.66 10.54
N ASP A 98 0.54 -8.58 11.60
CA ASP A 98 0.12 -8.02 12.90
C ASP A 98 -0.24 -6.54 12.80
N LEU A 99 0.58 -5.74 12.08
CA LEU A 99 0.28 -4.33 11.86
C LEU A 99 -1.01 -4.15 11.08
N CYS A 100 -1.17 -4.91 10.00
CA CYS A 100 -2.34 -4.84 9.13
C CYS A 100 -3.63 -5.19 9.89
N GLN A 101 -3.64 -6.26 10.68
CA GLN A 101 -4.79 -6.65 11.50
C GLN A 101 -5.15 -5.60 12.54
N ARG A 102 -4.15 -5.06 13.26
CA ARG A 102 -4.38 -3.97 14.22
C ARG A 102 -4.96 -2.72 13.57
N ALA A 103 -4.43 -2.32 12.41
CA ALA A 103 -4.92 -1.17 11.67
C ALA A 103 -6.36 -1.38 11.16
N ALA A 104 -6.64 -2.55 10.59
CA ALA A 104 -7.99 -2.90 10.16
C ALA A 104 -8.98 -2.91 11.32
N THR A 105 -8.62 -3.50 12.45
CA THR A 105 -9.45 -3.51 13.67
C THR A 105 -9.71 -2.09 14.17
N ALA A 106 -8.70 -1.24 14.24
CA ALA A 106 -8.85 0.17 14.66
C ALA A 106 -9.76 0.97 13.72
N ALA A 107 -9.84 0.58 12.45
CA ALA A 107 -10.71 1.17 11.45
C ALA A 107 -12.11 0.54 11.36
N GLY A 108 -12.46 -0.41 12.25
CA GLY A 108 -13.77 -1.08 12.27
C GLY A 108 -13.90 -2.33 11.40
N TYR A 109 -12.76 -2.94 10.98
CA TYR A 109 -12.71 -4.16 10.17
C TYR A 109 -11.96 -5.30 10.89
N PRO A 110 -12.45 -5.81 12.06
CA PRO A 110 -11.71 -6.76 12.89
C PRO A 110 -11.48 -8.12 12.24
N ASP A 111 -12.33 -8.52 11.28
CA ASP A 111 -12.26 -9.84 10.63
C ASP A 111 -11.40 -9.84 9.36
N PHE A 112 -10.67 -8.76 9.08
CA PHE A 112 -9.82 -8.67 7.91
C PHE A 112 -8.63 -9.62 8.00
N GLN A 113 -8.49 -10.48 6.99
CA GLN A 113 -7.40 -11.45 6.86
C GLN A 113 -6.66 -11.22 5.54
N PRO A 114 -5.54 -10.47 5.55
CA PRO A 114 -4.79 -10.23 4.33
C PRO A 114 -4.06 -11.50 3.87
N ASP A 115 -4.14 -11.80 2.58
CA ASP A 115 -3.41 -12.89 1.93
C ASP A 115 -2.44 -12.41 0.84
N ALA A 116 -2.49 -11.12 0.54
CA ALA A 116 -1.63 -10.44 -0.42
C ALA A 116 -1.17 -9.08 0.14
N CYS A 117 0.11 -8.78 -0.04
CA CYS A 117 0.68 -7.47 0.21
C CYS A 117 1.49 -7.02 -1.01
N LEU A 118 1.02 -5.99 -1.71
CA LEU A 118 1.77 -5.30 -2.75
C LEU A 118 2.68 -4.26 -2.09
N ILE A 119 3.97 -4.35 -2.34
CA ILE A 119 4.99 -3.43 -1.84
C ILE A 119 5.39 -2.50 -2.98
N ASN A 120 5.07 -1.22 -2.85
CA ASN A 120 5.39 -0.18 -3.79
C ASN A 120 6.62 0.60 -3.31
N ARG A 121 7.60 0.85 -4.19
CA ARG A 121 8.73 1.74 -3.96
C ARG A 121 8.68 2.90 -4.93
N TYR A 122 8.50 4.10 -4.40
CA TYR A 122 8.48 5.35 -5.15
C TYR A 122 9.83 6.03 -5.02
N ALA A 123 10.51 6.25 -6.15
CA ALA A 123 11.63 7.18 -6.26
C ALA A 123 11.10 8.59 -6.59
N PRO A 124 11.92 9.67 -6.48
CA PRO A 124 11.52 11.00 -6.89
C PRO A 124 10.93 11.04 -8.31
N GLY A 125 9.78 11.66 -8.46
CA GLY A 125 9.00 11.72 -9.72
C GLY A 125 8.09 10.53 -9.97
N ALA A 126 8.25 9.40 -9.28
CA ALA A 126 7.34 8.26 -9.40
C ALA A 126 5.94 8.61 -8.89
N LYS A 127 4.92 8.10 -9.57
CA LYS A 127 3.50 8.37 -9.28
C LYS A 127 2.66 7.14 -9.54
N LEU A 128 1.47 7.11 -8.96
CA LEU A 128 0.43 6.13 -9.29
C LEU A 128 -0.83 6.88 -9.70
N SER A 129 -1.24 6.71 -10.95
CA SER A 129 -2.42 7.37 -11.51
C SER A 129 -3.69 6.95 -10.78
N LEU A 130 -4.74 7.77 -10.83
CA LEU A 130 -6.04 7.44 -10.26
C LEU A 130 -6.54 6.09 -10.78
N HIS A 131 -6.87 5.19 -9.86
CA HIS A 131 -7.38 3.85 -10.13
C HIS A 131 -8.32 3.40 -9.02
N GLN A 132 -8.93 2.27 -9.19
CA GLN A 132 -9.72 1.55 -8.19
C GLN A 132 -9.08 0.18 -7.98
N ASP A 133 -9.03 -0.28 -6.74
CA ASP A 133 -8.69 -1.67 -6.41
C ASP A 133 -9.97 -2.51 -6.55
N LYS A 134 -10.10 -3.23 -7.66
CA LYS A 134 -11.32 -3.97 -8.03
C LYS A 134 -11.04 -5.38 -8.55
N ASP A 135 -9.79 -5.81 -8.45
CA ASP A 135 -9.36 -7.12 -8.97
C ASP A 135 -9.57 -8.24 -7.92
N GLU A 136 -10.00 -7.89 -6.70
CA GLU A 136 -10.27 -8.82 -5.61
C GLU A 136 -11.68 -9.42 -5.74
N PRO A 137 -11.85 -10.73 -5.42
CA PRO A 137 -13.15 -11.40 -5.55
C PRO A 137 -14.17 -10.97 -4.48
N ASP A 138 -13.72 -10.52 -3.30
CA ASP A 138 -14.55 -10.05 -2.19
C ASP A 138 -14.30 -8.58 -1.87
N LEU A 139 -15.12 -7.69 -2.41
CA LEU A 139 -15.04 -6.25 -2.18
C LEU A 139 -15.58 -5.80 -0.81
N ARG A 140 -16.06 -6.73 0.06
CA ARG A 140 -16.41 -6.42 1.45
C ARG A 140 -15.17 -6.26 2.32
N ALA A 141 -14.08 -6.91 1.95
CA ALA A 141 -12.79 -6.76 2.62
C ALA A 141 -12.21 -5.34 2.39
N PRO A 142 -11.68 -4.67 3.43
CA PRO A 142 -11.06 -3.37 3.27
C PRO A 142 -9.71 -3.47 2.56
N ILE A 143 -9.15 -2.30 2.24
CA ILE A 143 -7.75 -2.13 1.90
C ILE A 143 -7.05 -1.48 3.10
N VAL A 144 -5.87 -1.95 3.45
CA VAL A 144 -4.96 -1.31 4.42
C VAL A 144 -3.70 -0.89 3.70
N SER A 145 -3.34 0.39 3.81
CA SER A 145 -2.23 1.01 3.09
C SER A 145 -1.30 1.74 4.06
N VAL A 146 -0.07 1.27 4.20
CA VAL A 146 0.94 1.80 5.13
C VAL A 146 1.96 2.62 4.37
N SER A 147 2.25 3.84 4.84
CA SER A 147 3.23 4.76 4.25
C SER A 147 4.50 4.82 5.07
N LEU A 148 5.66 4.63 4.45
CA LEU A 148 6.97 4.64 5.10
C LEU A 148 7.98 5.46 4.29
N GLY A 149 8.77 6.28 4.98
CA GLY A 149 9.84 7.08 4.35
C GLY A 149 9.38 8.47 3.96
N LEU A 150 9.74 8.93 2.75
CA LEU A 150 9.38 10.27 2.29
C LEU A 150 7.87 10.48 2.24
N PRO A 151 7.39 11.67 2.65
CA PRO A 151 5.97 12.01 2.58
C PRO A 151 5.48 12.05 1.13
N ALA A 152 4.26 11.56 0.91
CA ALA A 152 3.64 11.52 -0.41
C ALA A 152 2.22 12.11 -0.39
N ILE A 153 1.81 12.77 -1.49
CA ILE A 153 0.44 13.26 -1.63
C ILE A 153 -0.46 12.13 -2.14
N PHE A 154 -1.30 11.63 -1.26
CA PHE A 154 -2.36 10.69 -1.57
C PHE A 154 -3.59 11.44 -2.09
N GLN A 155 -4.13 10.98 -3.20
CA GLN A 155 -5.36 11.48 -3.79
C GLN A 155 -6.47 10.49 -3.49
N PHE A 156 -7.59 10.97 -2.93
CA PHE A 156 -8.74 10.15 -2.61
C PHE A 156 -10.01 10.84 -3.09
N GLY A 157 -10.75 10.20 -3.99
CA GLY A 157 -11.90 10.78 -4.68
C GLY A 157 -13.21 10.15 -4.27
N GLY A 158 -13.99 9.73 -5.26
CA GLY A 158 -15.26 9.05 -5.12
C GLY A 158 -15.38 7.86 -6.07
N LEU A 159 -16.60 7.42 -6.34
CA LEU A 159 -16.88 6.27 -7.21
C LEU A 159 -16.60 6.54 -8.69
N LYS A 160 -16.58 7.80 -9.10
CA LYS A 160 -16.30 8.19 -10.48
C LYS A 160 -14.91 8.82 -10.56
N ARG A 161 -14.20 8.58 -11.68
CA ARG A 161 -12.83 9.10 -11.87
C ARG A 161 -12.74 10.62 -11.84
N ASN A 162 -13.83 11.33 -12.15
CA ASN A 162 -13.91 12.79 -12.18
C ASN A 162 -14.58 13.40 -10.94
N ASP A 163 -14.86 12.59 -9.92
CA ASP A 163 -15.33 13.13 -8.64
C ASP A 163 -14.25 14.00 -7.98
N PRO A 164 -14.64 14.99 -7.15
CA PRO A 164 -13.70 15.83 -6.43
C PRO A 164 -12.68 15.02 -5.64
N LEU A 165 -11.41 15.42 -5.70
CA LEU A 165 -10.30 14.75 -5.02
C LEU A 165 -9.91 15.49 -3.74
N LYS A 166 -9.86 14.78 -2.62
CA LYS A 166 -9.07 15.17 -1.46
C LYS A 166 -7.59 14.90 -1.76
N ARG A 167 -6.71 15.81 -1.34
CA ARG A 167 -5.25 15.66 -1.43
C ARG A 167 -4.71 15.69 -0.01
N LEU A 168 -4.15 14.59 0.41
CA LEU A 168 -3.74 14.33 1.78
C LEU A 168 -2.24 14.06 1.80
N LEU A 169 -1.52 14.75 2.66
CA LEU A 169 -0.11 14.42 2.91
C LEU A 169 -0.07 13.20 3.83
N LEU A 170 0.44 12.09 3.31
CA LEU A 170 0.75 10.92 4.14
C LEU A 170 2.21 10.96 4.51
N GLU A 171 2.49 10.86 5.79
CA GLU A 171 3.82 10.91 6.36
C GLU A 171 4.30 9.51 6.78
N HIS A 172 5.53 9.45 7.24
CA HIS A 172 6.14 8.22 7.72
C HIS A 172 5.36 7.62 8.90
N GLY A 173 4.88 6.39 8.74
CA GLY A 173 4.11 5.67 9.74
C GLY A 173 2.58 5.86 9.65
N ASP A 174 2.08 6.67 8.72
CA ASP A 174 0.65 6.80 8.48
C ASP A 174 0.07 5.55 7.83
N VAL A 175 -1.16 5.20 8.24
CA VAL A 175 -1.90 4.08 7.65
C VAL A 175 -3.27 4.57 7.21
N VAL A 176 -3.61 4.33 5.95
CA VAL A 176 -4.96 4.57 5.43
C VAL A 176 -5.69 3.24 5.34
N VAL A 177 -6.91 3.20 5.89
CA VAL A 177 -7.80 2.04 5.75
C VAL A 177 -9.08 2.50 5.07
N TRP A 178 -9.52 1.79 4.04
CA TRP A 178 -10.80 2.08 3.38
C TRP A 178 -11.52 0.81 2.95
N GLY A 179 -12.84 0.82 3.14
CA GLY A 179 -13.74 -0.30 2.85
C GLY A 179 -15.19 0.17 2.79
N GLY A 180 -16.15 -0.76 2.79
CA GLY A 180 -17.56 -0.43 2.74
C GLY A 180 -17.91 0.50 1.57
N GLU A 181 -18.56 1.63 1.83
CA GLU A 181 -18.99 2.59 0.80
C GLU A 181 -17.82 3.17 0.00
N SER A 182 -16.64 3.34 0.63
CA SER A 182 -15.47 3.91 -0.03
C SER A 182 -14.55 2.86 -0.67
N ARG A 183 -14.87 1.56 -0.58
CA ARG A 183 -14.00 0.47 -1.06
C ARG A 183 -13.55 0.63 -2.51
N LEU A 184 -14.41 1.15 -3.36
CA LEU A 184 -14.16 1.38 -4.79
C LEU A 184 -13.91 2.87 -5.13
N PHE A 185 -13.52 3.69 -4.16
CA PHE A 185 -13.18 5.07 -4.47
C PHE A 185 -11.88 5.14 -5.29
N TYR A 186 -11.87 6.03 -6.28
CA TYR A 186 -10.66 6.33 -7.04
C TYR A 186 -9.61 6.96 -6.14
N HIS A 187 -8.42 6.43 -6.21
CA HIS A 187 -7.27 6.91 -5.45
C HIS A 187 -5.98 6.84 -6.27
N GLY A 188 -4.94 7.52 -5.79
CA GLY A 188 -3.64 7.56 -6.46
C GLY A 188 -2.60 8.31 -5.64
N ILE A 189 -1.35 8.33 -6.16
CA ILE A 189 -0.22 9.05 -5.55
C ILE A 189 0.31 10.06 -6.56
N GLN A 190 0.44 11.32 -6.13
CA GLN A 190 1.09 12.36 -6.95
C GLN A 190 2.60 12.08 -7.10
N PRO A 191 3.28 12.69 -8.09
CA PRO A 191 4.72 12.55 -8.24
C PRO A 191 5.44 12.83 -6.93
N LEU A 192 6.23 11.84 -6.46
CA LEU A 192 6.99 11.97 -5.22
C LEU A 192 7.98 13.12 -5.34
N LYS A 193 8.00 14.01 -4.37
CA LYS A 193 9.00 15.08 -4.28
C LYS A 193 10.34 14.50 -3.84
N ALA A 194 11.42 15.07 -4.35
CA ALA A 194 12.76 14.77 -3.87
C ALA A 194 12.92 15.18 -2.39
N GLY A 195 13.65 14.37 -1.64
CA GLY A 195 13.89 14.58 -0.22
C GLY A 195 14.85 13.53 0.33
N PHE A 196 15.03 13.54 1.65
CA PHE A 196 15.84 12.56 2.37
C PHE A 196 15.13 12.12 3.63
N HIS A 197 15.09 10.81 3.86
CA HIS A 197 14.55 10.21 5.08
C HIS A 197 15.58 9.22 5.67
N PRO A 198 15.86 9.26 6.99
CA PRO A 198 16.94 8.46 7.60
C PRO A 198 16.86 6.95 7.31
N LEU A 199 15.65 6.37 7.26
CA LEU A 199 15.46 4.93 7.04
C LEU A 199 15.35 4.51 5.58
N THR A 200 14.93 5.41 4.68
CA THR A 200 14.59 5.06 3.30
C THR A 200 15.36 5.86 2.25
N THR A 201 16.25 6.73 2.71
CA THR A 201 17.06 7.65 1.89
C THR A 201 16.19 8.58 1.04
N ASP A 202 16.11 8.38 -0.25
CA ASP A 202 15.36 9.19 -1.22
C ASP A 202 14.03 8.56 -1.67
N CYS A 203 13.59 7.48 -1.00
CA CYS A 203 12.41 6.72 -1.40
C CYS A 203 11.24 6.88 -0.42
N SER A 204 10.04 6.66 -0.94
CA SER A 204 8.84 6.31 -0.17
C SER A 204 8.45 4.86 -0.46
N TYR A 205 8.10 4.10 0.59
CA TYR A 205 7.53 2.77 0.46
C TYR A 205 6.07 2.80 0.87
N ASN A 206 5.29 1.96 0.21
CA ASN A 206 3.90 1.74 0.57
C ASN A 206 3.60 0.24 0.59
N LEU A 207 2.99 -0.24 1.67
CA LEU A 207 2.50 -1.60 1.81
C LEU A 207 0.98 -1.59 1.63
N THR A 208 0.46 -2.20 0.58
CA THR A 208 -0.98 -2.30 0.35
C THR A 208 -1.44 -3.74 0.57
N PHE A 209 -2.20 -3.95 1.64
CA PHE A 209 -2.73 -5.25 2.04
C PHE A 209 -4.13 -5.48 1.50
N ARG A 210 -4.37 -6.67 1.00
CA ARG A 210 -5.64 -7.09 0.40
C ARG A 210 -5.97 -8.53 0.76
N GLN A 211 -7.25 -8.85 0.72
CA GLN A 211 -7.76 -10.23 0.70
C GLN A 211 -8.11 -10.55 -0.75
N ALA A 212 -7.19 -11.19 -1.46
CA ALA A 212 -7.25 -11.42 -2.90
C ALA A 212 -7.68 -12.84 -3.27
N GLY A 213 -7.60 -13.78 -2.33
CA GLY A 213 -8.08 -15.15 -2.49
C GLY A 213 -9.59 -15.27 -2.26
N LYS A 214 -10.18 -16.33 -2.79
CA LYS A 214 -11.57 -16.70 -2.45
C LYS A 214 -11.60 -17.20 -1.00
N LYS A 215 -12.56 -16.75 -0.20
CA LYS A 215 -12.90 -17.46 1.05
C LYS A 215 -13.49 -18.82 0.64
N GLU A 216 -12.90 -19.89 1.20
CA GLU A 216 -13.51 -21.22 1.19
C GLU A 216 -14.82 -21.23 2.00
#